data_34bdc46efa4411300f71b8d884c06910
#
_entry.id   34bdc46efa4411300f71b8d884c06910
#
_cell.length_a   1.000
_cell.length_b   1.000
_cell.length_c   1.000
_cell.angle_alpha   90.00
_cell.angle_beta   90.00
_cell.angle_gamma   90.00
#
_symmetry.space_group_name_H-M   'P 1'
#
loop_
_entity.id
_entity.type
_entity.pdbx_description
1 polymer ?
#
loop_
_entity_poly.entity_id
_entity_poly.type
_entity_poly.pdbx_seq_one_letter_code
_entity_poly.pdbx_strand_id
1 'polypeptide(L)'
;MKNYFVVFCVLLFLACTKTSKTSKEHSKDVLKLPILNLNQAQRLVNLPMHCVDIEYPNKLGQTIGGFKDLKSPKELHPAFYGCFDWHSSVHGHWSMVSLLKQFPKLENNAEIKSKLLKHISKENILKEVDYFLGKHNKSYERTYGWAWVLKLAEALHTWDDKIARELEDNLQPLTDLIVQKYLDFIPNLNYPVRAGEHPNTAFGLTFAWDYASAVGDESMLEMIKNSARKFYLNDSDCPISWEPSGYDFLSPCLQEAAIMKRVLPRKVFINWFANFLPQLKDINYQLAVGEVSDRTDGKLVHLDGVNFSRAWALFDIVKDLPSYNHLKKIAYEHINYSLPNVVGDSYEGGHWLGSFAIYALNSASND
;
A
#
# COMPACT_ATOMS: atom_id res chain seq x y z
N MET A 1 -36.49 87.51 10.71
CA MET A 1 -36.10 86.09 11.00
C MET A 1 -34.83 85.78 10.15
N LYS A 2 -33.65 85.80 10.75
CA LYS A 2 -32.41 85.59 10.06
C LYS A 2 -31.86 84.19 10.40
N ASN A 3 -31.76 83.34 9.37
CA ASN A 3 -31.15 82.02 9.46
C ASN A 3 -29.62 82.17 9.42
N TYR A 4 -28.98 81.69 10.49
CA TYR A 4 -27.48 81.51 10.47
C TYR A 4 -27.18 80.08 10.08
N PHE A 5 -26.45 79.90 9.01
CA PHE A 5 -25.88 78.67 8.55
C PHE A 5 -24.49 78.54 9.21
N VAL A 6 -24.31 77.53 10.06
CA VAL A 6 -23.04 77.20 10.65
C VAL A 6 -22.39 76.12 9.78
N VAL A 7 -21.27 76.47 9.15
CA VAL A 7 -20.43 75.54 8.37
C VAL A 7 -19.43 74.91 9.33
N PHE A 8 -19.52 73.57 9.47
CA PHE A 8 -18.60 72.78 10.25
C PHE A 8 -17.53 72.24 9.32
N CYS A 9 -16.29 72.77 9.42
CA CYS A 9 -15.12 72.25 8.73
C CYS A 9 -14.59 71.02 9.48
N VAL A 10 -14.71 69.84 8.86
CA VAL A 10 -14.07 68.63 9.37
C VAL A 10 -12.69 68.51 8.74
N LEU A 11 -11.66 68.71 9.56
CA LEU A 11 -10.27 68.43 9.21
C LEU A 11 -10.01 66.94 9.25
N LEU A 12 -9.88 66.30 8.07
CA LEU A 12 -9.43 64.92 7.92
C LEU A 12 -7.89 64.86 8.09
N PHE A 13 -7.47 64.32 9.24
CA PHE A 13 -6.06 63.90 9.44
C PHE A 13 -5.82 62.56 8.69
N LEU A 14 -5.09 62.61 7.59
CA LEU A 14 -4.55 61.43 6.93
C LEU A 14 -3.35 60.93 7.77
N ALA A 15 -3.61 59.91 8.61
CA ALA A 15 -2.54 59.17 9.23
C ALA A 15 -2.02 58.10 8.23
N CYS A 16 -0.85 58.36 7.65
CA CYS A 16 -0.08 57.36 6.92
C CYS A 16 0.41 56.27 7.88
N THR A 17 -0.31 55.18 8.01
CA THR A 17 0.20 53.95 8.62
C THR A 17 1.14 53.26 7.63
N LYS A 18 2.43 53.31 7.89
CA LYS A 18 3.42 52.43 7.25
C LYS A 18 3.09 51.00 7.63
N THR A 19 2.43 50.27 6.74
CA THR A 19 2.34 48.81 6.80
C THR A 19 3.74 48.25 6.56
N SER A 20 4.40 47.83 7.63
CA SER A 20 5.60 47.01 7.56
C SER A 20 5.16 45.69 6.93
N LYS A 21 5.53 45.44 5.69
CA LYS A 21 5.50 44.11 5.09
C LYS A 21 6.52 43.25 5.83
N THR A 22 6.08 42.52 6.85
CA THR A 22 6.79 41.37 7.34
C THR A 22 6.85 40.37 6.20
N SER A 23 7.98 40.35 5.49
CA SER A 23 8.35 39.22 4.64
C SER A 23 8.37 38.02 5.57
N LYS A 24 7.36 37.15 5.48
CA LYS A 24 7.48 35.76 5.97
C LYS A 24 8.65 35.19 5.17
N GLU A 25 9.83 35.12 5.76
CA GLU A 25 10.85 34.20 5.32
C GLU A 25 10.17 32.84 5.25
N HIS A 26 9.98 32.36 4.03
CA HIS A 26 9.76 30.94 3.81
C HIS A 26 11.06 30.27 4.29
N SER A 27 11.05 29.79 5.53
CA SER A 27 12.02 28.79 5.93
C SER A 27 11.93 27.73 4.83
N LYS A 28 13.03 27.46 4.14
CA LYS A 28 13.17 26.28 3.32
C LYS A 28 13.04 25.13 4.31
N ASP A 29 11.82 24.62 4.50
CA ASP A 29 11.61 23.38 5.22
C ASP A 29 12.47 22.35 4.50
N VAL A 30 13.58 22.00 5.14
CA VAL A 30 14.43 20.91 4.66
C VAL A 30 13.54 19.68 4.68
N LEU A 31 13.20 19.17 3.50
CA LEU A 31 12.36 17.98 3.36
C LEU A 31 12.98 16.87 4.20
N LYS A 32 12.32 16.50 5.30
CA LYS A 32 12.81 15.47 6.19
C LYS A 32 12.67 14.12 5.48
N LEU A 33 13.81 13.46 5.25
CA LEU A 33 13.80 12.13 4.67
C LEU A 33 13.20 11.15 5.67
N PRO A 34 12.10 10.48 5.35
CA PRO A 34 11.52 9.46 6.21
C PRO A 34 12.41 8.20 6.15
N ILE A 35 12.96 7.82 7.30
CA ILE A 35 13.85 6.66 7.42
C ILE A 35 13.21 5.68 8.38
N LEU A 36 13.06 4.42 7.96
CA LEU A 36 12.67 3.34 8.86
C LEU A 36 13.86 2.98 9.75
N ASN A 37 13.81 3.39 11.01
CA ASN A 37 14.80 3.05 12.03
C ASN A 37 14.21 2.14 13.11
N LEU A 38 15.03 1.63 14.03
CA LEU A 38 14.59 0.71 15.07
C LEU A 38 13.42 1.25 15.92
N ASN A 39 13.43 2.54 16.27
CA ASN A 39 12.36 3.15 17.06
C ASN A 39 11.04 3.21 16.28
N GLN A 40 11.08 3.57 15.00
CA GLN A 40 9.90 3.52 14.14
C GLN A 40 9.43 2.07 13.91
N ALA A 41 10.36 1.14 13.69
CA ALA A 41 10.04 -0.27 13.55
C ALA A 41 9.31 -0.82 14.79
N GLN A 42 9.78 -0.43 16.00
CA GLN A 42 9.13 -0.81 17.26
C GLN A 42 7.70 -0.26 17.38
N ARG A 43 7.46 0.98 16.94
CA ARG A 43 6.12 1.55 16.93
C ARG A 43 5.19 0.88 15.91
N LEU A 44 5.70 0.62 14.71
CA LEU A 44 4.92 0.03 13.61
C LEU A 44 4.59 -1.45 13.85
N VAL A 45 5.50 -2.23 14.46
CA VAL A 45 5.25 -3.65 14.77
C VAL A 45 4.15 -3.85 15.80
N ASN A 46 3.93 -2.86 16.67
CA ASN A 46 2.87 -2.93 17.69
C ASN A 46 1.46 -2.97 17.06
N LEU A 47 1.28 -2.41 15.85
CA LEU A 47 -0.02 -2.44 15.16
C LEU A 47 -0.48 -3.87 14.85
N PRO A 48 0.27 -4.68 14.07
CA PRO A 48 -0.11 -6.07 13.83
C PRO A 48 -0.04 -6.92 15.10
N MET A 49 0.91 -6.68 16.00
CA MET A 49 0.99 -7.40 17.27
C MET A 49 -0.27 -7.26 18.11
N HIS A 50 -0.92 -6.11 18.05
CA HIS A 50 -2.19 -5.88 18.73
C HIS A 50 -3.36 -6.57 18.02
N CYS A 51 -3.47 -6.48 16.68
CA CYS A 51 -4.69 -6.84 15.99
C CYS A 51 -4.79 -8.30 15.52
N VAL A 52 -3.68 -9.04 15.31
CA VAL A 52 -3.73 -10.40 14.72
C VAL A 52 -4.50 -11.42 15.57
N ASP A 53 -4.56 -11.21 16.88
CA ASP A 53 -5.32 -12.06 17.82
C ASP A 53 -6.74 -11.54 18.11
N ILE A 54 -7.14 -10.37 17.58
CA ILE A 54 -8.46 -9.77 17.83
C ILE A 54 -9.45 -10.25 16.76
N GLU A 55 -10.41 -11.06 17.16
CA GLU A 55 -11.39 -11.66 16.26
C GLU A 55 -12.48 -10.65 15.82
N TYR A 56 -12.87 -9.72 16.68
CA TYR A 56 -13.95 -8.76 16.42
C TYR A 56 -13.55 -7.32 16.75
N PRO A 57 -14.07 -6.32 15.98
CA PRO A 57 -14.97 -6.43 14.82
C PRO A 57 -14.30 -7.11 13.63
N ASN A 58 -15.08 -7.77 12.74
CA ASN A 58 -14.56 -8.50 11.59
C ASN A 58 -15.48 -8.41 10.37
N LYS A 59 -14.86 -8.35 9.20
CA LYS A 59 -15.52 -8.36 7.89
C LYS A 59 -15.12 -9.61 7.13
N LEU A 60 -15.91 -10.67 7.21
CA LEU A 60 -15.61 -11.98 6.62
C LEU A 60 -15.52 -11.99 5.09
N GLY A 61 -16.31 -11.20 4.38
CA GLY A 61 -16.31 -11.16 2.91
C GLY A 61 -16.69 -12.49 2.23
N GLN A 62 -17.36 -13.42 2.94
CA GLN A 62 -17.67 -14.77 2.46
C GLN A 62 -18.97 -14.85 1.67
N THR A 63 -19.08 -15.87 0.81
CA THR A 63 -20.34 -16.30 0.20
C THR A 63 -20.89 -17.46 1.00
N ILE A 64 -22.14 -17.34 1.49
CA ILE A 64 -22.82 -18.36 2.27
C ILE A 64 -23.69 -19.21 1.34
N GLY A 65 -23.36 -20.50 1.18
CA GLY A 65 -24.12 -21.46 0.38
C GLY A 65 -25.21 -22.20 1.18
N GLY A 66 -25.16 -22.13 2.52
CA GLY A 66 -26.13 -22.75 3.41
C GLY A 66 -25.80 -22.50 4.88
N PHE A 67 -26.71 -22.89 5.77
CA PHE A 67 -26.60 -22.67 7.22
C PHE A 67 -25.28 -23.18 7.84
N LYS A 68 -24.76 -24.31 7.34
CA LYS A 68 -23.49 -24.91 7.83
C LYS A 68 -22.24 -24.05 7.55
N ASP A 69 -22.35 -23.06 6.66
CA ASP A 69 -21.26 -22.16 6.33
C ASP A 69 -21.17 -20.99 7.31
N LEU A 70 -22.16 -20.83 8.20
CA LEU A 70 -22.15 -19.82 9.25
C LEU A 70 -21.22 -20.25 10.37
N LYS A 71 -20.04 -19.69 10.39
CA LYS A 71 -18.98 -19.92 11.38
C LYS A 71 -18.33 -18.59 11.78
N SER A 72 -17.66 -18.60 12.92
CA SER A 72 -16.91 -17.44 13.37
C SER A 72 -15.67 -17.19 12.48
N PRO A 73 -15.12 -15.97 12.45
CA PRO A 73 -13.89 -15.65 11.71
C PRO A 73 -12.76 -16.63 12.01
N LYS A 74 -12.51 -16.94 13.26
CA LYS A 74 -11.45 -17.84 13.69
C LYS A 74 -11.68 -19.31 13.30
N GLU A 75 -12.95 -19.77 13.26
CA GLU A 75 -13.27 -21.10 12.79
C GLU A 75 -13.05 -21.25 11.27
N LEU A 76 -13.29 -20.18 10.49
CA LEU A 76 -13.11 -20.16 9.05
C LEU A 76 -11.64 -19.94 8.66
N HIS A 77 -10.96 -19.01 9.35
CA HIS A 77 -9.65 -18.50 9.01
C HIS A 77 -8.69 -18.53 10.21
N PRO A 78 -8.33 -19.73 10.72
CA PRO A 78 -7.55 -19.83 11.95
C PRO A 78 -6.13 -19.22 11.86
N ALA A 79 -5.58 -19.09 10.65
CA ALA A 79 -4.31 -18.40 10.43
C ALA A 79 -4.48 -16.89 10.34
N PHE A 80 -5.59 -16.38 9.79
CA PHE A 80 -5.73 -14.97 9.41
C PHE A 80 -7.07 -14.35 9.83
N TYR A 81 -7.55 -14.67 11.04
CA TYR A 81 -8.86 -14.20 11.54
C TYR A 81 -8.86 -12.79 12.11
N GLY A 82 -7.69 -12.26 12.49
CA GLY A 82 -7.58 -10.97 13.18
C GLY A 82 -7.54 -9.77 12.25
N CYS A 83 -7.25 -8.59 12.81
CA CYS A 83 -7.05 -7.34 12.07
C CYS A 83 -8.22 -6.97 11.14
N PHE A 84 -9.46 -7.15 11.60
CA PHE A 84 -10.70 -6.75 10.92
C PHE A 84 -11.08 -7.60 9.70
N ASP A 85 -10.16 -7.97 8.82
CA ASP A 85 -10.42 -8.84 7.68
C ASP A 85 -9.21 -9.72 7.32
N TRP A 86 -9.43 -10.68 6.46
CA TRP A 86 -8.45 -11.71 6.12
C TRP A 86 -7.15 -11.11 5.53
N HIS A 87 -7.27 -10.25 4.51
CA HIS A 87 -6.10 -9.68 3.86
C HIS A 87 -5.32 -8.73 4.79
N SER A 88 -6.00 -7.96 5.64
CA SER A 88 -5.34 -7.12 6.64
C SER A 88 -4.55 -7.95 7.64
N SER A 89 -5.07 -9.12 8.03
CA SER A 89 -4.30 -10.06 8.84
C SER A 89 -3.06 -10.56 8.10
N VAL A 90 -3.17 -10.94 6.82
CA VAL A 90 -2.03 -11.42 6.02
C VAL A 90 -0.93 -10.38 5.94
N HIS A 91 -1.26 -9.13 5.58
CA HIS A 91 -0.22 -8.10 5.50
C HIS A 91 0.24 -7.58 6.86
N GLY A 92 -0.53 -7.79 7.93
CA GLY A 92 -0.06 -7.67 9.30
C GLY A 92 1.05 -8.68 9.63
N HIS A 93 0.87 -9.94 9.23
CA HIS A 93 1.90 -10.99 9.36
C HIS A 93 3.13 -10.66 8.51
N TRP A 94 2.94 -10.19 7.26
CA TRP A 94 4.05 -9.69 6.44
C TRP A 94 4.82 -8.55 7.14
N SER A 95 4.12 -7.61 7.78
CA SER A 95 4.74 -6.51 8.51
C SER A 95 5.65 -7.00 9.64
N MET A 96 5.17 -7.97 10.43
CA MET A 96 5.97 -8.62 11.48
C MET A 96 7.21 -9.29 10.92
N VAL A 97 7.09 -10.08 9.85
CA VAL A 97 8.22 -10.75 9.18
C VAL A 97 9.21 -9.73 8.62
N SER A 98 8.72 -8.71 7.88
CA SER A 98 9.56 -7.68 7.28
C SER A 98 10.37 -6.90 8.31
N LEU A 99 9.74 -6.54 9.44
CA LEU A 99 10.41 -5.80 10.51
C LEU A 99 11.40 -6.67 11.31
N LEU A 100 11.07 -7.93 11.60
CA LEU A 100 12.01 -8.88 12.23
C LEU A 100 13.26 -9.11 11.39
N LYS A 101 13.08 -9.26 10.07
CA LYS A 101 14.19 -9.45 9.11
C LYS A 101 15.14 -8.26 9.11
N GLN A 102 14.62 -7.03 9.16
CA GLN A 102 15.42 -5.80 9.12
C GLN A 102 15.97 -5.40 10.49
N PHE A 103 15.21 -5.64 11.55
CA PHE A 103 15.51 -5.21 12.91
C PHE A 103 15.47 -6.39 13.90
N PRO A 104 16.47 -7.27 13.87
CA PRO A 104 16.52 -8.45 14.75
C PRO A 104 16.60 -8.09 16.25
N LYS A 105 16.84 -6.80 16.58
CA LYS A 105 16.89 -6.28 17.95
C LYS A 105 15.58 -5.63 18.42
N LEU A 106 14.45 -5.88 17.76
CA LEU A 106 13.13 -5.47 18.28
C LEU A 106 12.91 -6.06 19.67
N GLU A 107 12.38 -5.24 20.58
CA GLU A 107 12.17 -5.61 22.00
C GLU A 107 11.31 -6.87 22.15
N ASN A 108 10.25 -6.99 21.32
CA ASN A 108 9.29 -8.09 21.38
C ASN A 108 9.64 -9.24 20.41
N ASN A 109 10.90 -9.38 19.97
CA ASN A 109 11.31 -10.37 18.96
C ASN A 109 10.79 -11.78 19.24
N ALA A 110 10.96 -12.29 20.48
CA ALA A 110 10.52 -13.63 20.85
C ALA A 110 8.99 -13.78 20.83
N GLU A 111 8.26 -12.76 21.25
CA GLU A 111 6.80 -12.76 21.22
C GLU A 111 6.27 -12.73 19.78
N ILE A 112 6.86 -11.87 18.92
CA ILE A 112 6.50 -11.81 17.50
C ILE A 112 6.69 -13.18 16.83
N LYS A 113 7.85 -13.82 17.05
CA LYS A 113 8.14 -15.16 16.54
C LYS A 113 7.12 -16.20 17.04
N SER A 114 6.76 -16.15 18.30
CA SER A 114 5.75 -17.04 18.89
C SER A 114 4.37 -16.85 18.26
N LYS A 115 3.95 -15.59 18.02
CA LYS A 115 2.67 -15.30 17.34
C LYS A 115 2.68 -15.81 15.89
N LEU A 116 3.74 -15.56 15.15
CA LEU A 116 3.88 -16.04 13.77
C LEU A 116 3.75 -17.58 13.70
N LEU A 117 4.46 -18.32 14.57
CA LEU A 117 4.37 -19.79 14.62
C LEU A 117 2.99 -20.29 15.02
N LYS A 118 2.31 -19.61 15.94
CA LYS A 118 0.94 -19.96 16.36
C LYS A 118 -0.05 -19.80 15.21
N HIS A 119 0.01 -18.71 14.48
CA HIS A 119 -0.91 -18.38 13.40
C HIS A 119 -0.59 -19.17 12.13
N ILE A 120 0.67 -19.15 11.68
CA ILE A 120 1.14 -19.85 10.48
C ILE A 120 1.59 -21.28 10.87
N SER A 121 0.74 -22.01 11.59
CA SER A 121 0.94 -23.44 11.81
C SER A 121 0.44 -24.23 10.61
N LYS A 122 1.02 -25.40 10.35
CA LYS A 122 0.59 -26.29 9.26
C LYS A 122 -0.89 -26.62 9.31
N GLU A 123 -1.43 -26.86 10.52
CA GLU A 123 -2.86 -27.16 10.71
C GLU A 123 -3.74 -25.97 10.29
N ASN A 124 -3.41 -24.75 10.72
CA ASN A 124 -4.18 -23.56 10.39
C ASN A 124 -4.13 -23.28 8.89
N ILE A 125 -2.96 -23.39 8.27
CA ILE A 125 -2.80 -23.15 6.82
C ILE A 125 -3.59 -24.18 6.00
N LEU A 126 -3.63 -25.44 6.40
CA LEU A 126 -4.46 -26.42 5.69
C LEU A 126 -5.96 -26.10 5.78
N LYS A 127 -6.44 -25.51 6.88
CA LYS A 127 -7.83 -25.01 6.98
C LYS A 127 -8.09 -23.83 6.05
N GLU A 128 -7.11 -22.93 5.89
CA GLU A 128 -7.20 -21.84 4.89
C GLU A 128 -7.29 -22.42 3.46
N VAL A 129 -6.46 -23.43 3.14
CA VAL A 129 -6.51 -24.13 1.84
C VAL A 129 -7.88 -24.75 1.61
N ASP A 130 -8.43 -25.47 2.58
CA ASP A 130 -9.76 -26.07 2.50
C ASP A 130 -10.85 -25.02 2.25
N TYR A 131 -10.75 -23.85 2.91
CA TYR A 131 -11.68 -22.76 2.68
C TYR A 131 -11.61 -22.24 1.24
N PHE A 132 -10.41 -21.99 0.72
CA PHE A 132 -10.21 -21.51 -0.66
C PHE A 132 -10.65 -22.51 -1.73
N LEU A 133 -10.64 -23.80 -1.43
CA LEU A 133 -11.13 -24.87 -2.31
C LEU A 133 -12.66 -25.02 -2.25
N GLY A 134 -13.32 -24.38 -1.31
CA GLY A 134 -14.76 -24.39 -1.16
C GLY A 134 -15.50 -23.94 -2.43
N LYS A 135 -16.63 -24.60 -2.71
CA LYS A 135 -17.43 -24.40 -3.95
C LYS A 135 -17.74 -22.93 -4.25
N HIS A 136 -17.99 -22.12 -3.23
CA HIS A 136 -18.42 -20.73 -3.36
C HIS A 136 -17.28 -19.72 -3.20
N ASN A 137 -16.03 -20.19 -2.96
CA ASN A 137 -14.89 -19.34 -2.57
C ASN A 137 -13.86 -19.13 -3.69
N LYS A 138 -14.23 -19.43 -4.94
CA LYS A 138 -13.34 -19.28 -6.11
C LYS A 138 -12.69 -17.90 -6.22
N SER A 139 -13.45 -16.83 -5.92
CA SER A 139 -13.03 -15.44 -6.05
C SER A 139 -12.69 -14.80 -4.70
N TYR A 140 -12.64 -15.58 -3.62
CA TYR A 140 -12.31 -15.04 -2.31
C TYR A 140 -10.94 -14.36 -2.34
N GLU A 141 -10.88 -13.12 -1.84
CA GLU A 141 -9.67 -12.29 -1.75
C GLU A 141 -8.94 -11.98 -3.08
N ARG A 142 -9.61 -12.18 -4.22
CA ARG A 142 -9.04 -11.98 -5.56
C ARG A 142 -9.00 -10.49 -5.97
N THR A 143 -7.84 -9.87 -6.27
CA THR A 143 -6.49 -10.45 -6.29
C THR A 143 -5.63 -9.92 -5.15
N TYR A 144 -6.17 -9.00 -4.35
CA TYR A 144 -5.43 -8.25 -3.33
C TYR A 144 -4.89 -9.14 -2.20
N GLY A 145 -5.75 -9.92 -1.58
CA GLY A 145 -5.33 -10.84 -0.53
C GLY A 145 -4.35 -11.90 -1.05
N TRP A 146 -4.57 -12.40 -2.29
CA TRP A 146 -3.62 -13.31 -2.94
C TRP A 146 -2.23 -12.68 -3.10
N ALA A 147 -2.18 -11.41 -3.51
CA ALA A 147 -0.93 -10.67 -3.67
C ALA A 147 -0.18 -10.56 -2.34
N TRP A 148 -0.88 -10.29 -1.24
CA TRP A 148 -0.26 -10.19 0.07
C TRP A 148 0.23 -11.54 0.63
N VAL A 149 -0.44 -12.67 0.32
CA VAL A 149 0.11 -14.01 0.64
C VAL A 149 1.43 -14.24 -0.08
N LEU A 150 1.51 -13.91 -1.36
CA LEU A 150 2.75 -14.06 -2.14
C LEU A 150 3.83 -13.10 -1.61
N LYS A 151 3.46 -11.90 -1.17
CA LYS A 151 4.43 -10.96 -0.57
C LYS A 151 4.94 -11.44 0.80
N LEU A 152 4.09 -12.09 1.59
CA LEU A 152 4.51 -12.76 2.82
C LEU A 152 5.44 -13.94 2.52
N ALA A 153 5.11 -14.78 1.53
CA ALA A 153 5.94 -15.92 1.12
C ALA A 153 7.32 -15.46 0.61
N GLU A 154 7.37 -14.40 -0.22
CA GLU A 154 8.64 -13.78 -0.66
C GLU A 154 9.49 -13.30 0.53
N ALA A 155 8.87 -12.64 1.52
CA ALA A 155 9.58 -12.13 2.69
C ALA A 155 10.17 -13.27 3.52
N LEU A 156 9.46 -14.40 3.67
CA LEU A 156 9.94 -15.60 4.34
C LEU A 156 11.05 -16.28 3.54
N HIS A 157 10.87 -16.47 2.24
CA HIS A 157 11.86 -17.09 1.35
C HIS A 157 13.21 -16.36 1.39
N THR A 158 13.17 -15.04 1.36
CA THR A 158 14.38 -14.19 1.34
C THR A 158 14.94 -13.85 2.72
N TRP A 159 14.41 -14.43 3.80
CA TRP A 159 14.89 -14.25 5.15
C TRP A 159 15.73 -15.45 5.61
N ASP A 160 17.03 -15.25 5.80
CA ASP A 160 17.97 -16.28 6.29
C ASP A 160 17.87 -16.45 7.82
N ASP A 161 16.81 -17.15 8.26
CA ASP A 161 16.56 -17.51 9.67
C ASP A 161 15.83 -18.87 9.71
N LYS A 162 16.13 -19.68 10.74
CA LYS A 162 15.49 -21.01 10.91
C LYS A 162 13.96 -20.91 11.02
N ILE A 163 13.47 -19.90 11.72
CA ILE A 163 12.03 -19.68 11.85
C ILE A 163 11.39 -19.33 10.51
N ALA A 164 12.10 -18.61 9.65
CA ALA A 164 11.61 -18.29 8.32
C ALA A 164 11.41 -19.55 7.48
N ARG A 165 12.33 -20.52 7.56
CA ARG A 165 12.19 -21.83 6.86
C ARG A 165 10.97 -22.60 7.37
N GLU A 166 10.78 -22.68 8.69
CA GLU A 166 9.62 -23.34 9.29
C GLU A 166 8.30 -22.68 8.89
N LEU A 167 8.23 -21.33 8.93
CA LEU A 167 7.04 -20.58 8.53
C LEU A 167 6.77 -20.70 7.03
N GLU A 168 7.81 -20.71 6.19
CA GLU A 168 7.70 -20.92 4.75
C GLU A 168 7.15 -22.32 4.44
N ASP A 169 7.72 -23.36 5.04
CA ASP A 169 7.26 -24.74 4.88
C ASP A 169 5.79 -24.89 5.30
N ASN A 170 5.39 -24.24 6.39
CA ASN A 170 4.00 -24.25 6.85
C ASN A 170 3.06 -23.51 5.88
N LEU A 171 3.49 -22.34 5.34
CA LEU A 171 2.69 -21.51 4.44
C LEU A 171 2.59 -22.10 3.03
N GLN A 172 3.54 -22.95 2.61
CA GLN A 172 3.71 -23.44 1.24
C GLN A 172 2.41 -23.99 0.61
N PRO A 173 1.58 -24.81 1.29
CA PRO A 173 0.35 -25.31 0.68
C PRO A 173 -0.64 -24.21 0.25
N LEU A 174 -0.72 -23.13 1.01
CA LEU A 174 -1.55 -21.97 0.64
C LEU A 174 -0.88 -21.17 -0.48
N THR A 175 0.43 -21.00 -0.43
CA THR A 175 1.21 -20.30 -1.48
C THR A 175 1.05 -21.01 -2.82
N ASP A 176 1.18 -22.34 -2.88
CA ASP A 176 1.00 -23.14 -4.11
C ASP A 176 -0.41 -22.99 -4.68
N LEU A 177 -1.41 -23.02 -3.81
CA LEU A 177 -2.79 -22.81 -4.22
C LEU A 177 -3.03 -21.41 -4.80
N ILE A 178 -2.45 -20.37 -4.20
CA ILE A 178 -2.56 -18.99 -4.71
C ILE A 178 -1.84 -18.84 -6.05
N VAL A 179 -0.66 -19.42 -6.21
CA VAL A 179 0.06 -19.47 -7.52
C VAL A 179 -0.84 -20.09 -8.57
N GLN A 180 -1.43 -21.27 -8.29
CA GLN A 180 -2.34 -21.93 -9.22
C GLN A 180 -3.57 -21.05 -9.55
N LYS A 181 -4.14 -20.37 -8.56
CA LYS A 181 -5.27 -19.45 -8.78
C LYS A 181 -4.89 -18.26 -9.69
N TYR A 182 -3.67 -17.75 -9.61
CA TYR A 182 -3.18 -16.73 -10.56
C TYR A 182 -3.06 -17.30 -11.97
N LEU A 183 -2.44 -18.49 -12.13
CA LEU A 183 -2.27 -19.17 -13.41
C LEU A 183 -3.62 -19.49 -14.09
N ASP A 184 -4.62 -19.85 -13.29
CA ASP A 184 -5.96 -20.17 -13.78
C ASP A 184 -6.79 -18.92 -14.13
N PHE A 185 -6.61 -17.83 -13.39
CA PHE A 185 -7.51 -16.68 -13.49
C PHE A 185 -7.03 -15.58 -14.44
N ILE A 186 -5.77 -15.16 -14.33
CA ILE A 186 -5.26 -14.00 -15.07
C ILE A 186 -5.36 -14.16 -16.60
N PRO A 187 -5.03 -15.34 -17.19
CA PRO A 187 -5.18 -15.53 -18.64
C PRO A 187 -6.62 -15.39 -19.15
N ASN A 188 -7.62 -15.65 -18.29
CA ASN A 188 -9.03 -15.54 -18.63
C ASN A 188 -9.56 -14.10 -18.66
N LEU A 189 -8.79 -13.13 -18.16
CA LEU A 189 -9.19 -11.73 -18.22
C LEU A 189 -9.06 -11.17 -19.65
N ASN A 190 -10.16 -10.64 -20.17
CA ASN A 190 -10.12 -9.85 -21.40
C ASN A 190 -9.63 -8.43 -21.15
N TYR A 191 -9.96 -7.87 -19.99
CA TYR A 191 -9.63 -6.52 -19.57
C TYR A 191 -9.07 -6.52 -18.16
N PRO A 192 -8.03 -5.70 -17.86
CA PRO A 192 -7.56 -5.53 -16.50
C PRO A 192 -8.52 -4.65 -15.69
N VAL A 193 -8.52 -4.81 -14.38
CA VAL A 193 -9.22 -3.90 -13.46
C VAL A 193 -8.24 -2.77 -13.11
N ARG A 194 -8.64 -1.52 -13.41
CA ARG A 194 -7.85 -0.29 -13.18
C ARG A 194 -8.42 0.56 -12.02
N ALA A 195 -8.97 -0.06 -11.00
CA ALA A 195 -9.47 0.64 -9.81
C ALA A 195 -8.33 0.95 -8.84
N GLY A 196 -8.47 1.99 -8.04
CA GLY A 196 -7.54 2.30 -6.93
C GLY A 196 -7.79 1.49 -5.67
N GLU A 197 -8.45 0.33 -5.80
CA GLU A 197 -8.89 -0.53 -4.71
C GLU A 197 -8.44 -1.99 -4.91
N HIS A 198 -8.90 -2.90 -4.01
CA HIS A 198 -8.57 -4.32 -3.93
C HIS A 198 -8.50 -5.08 -5.27
N PRO A 199 -9.39 -4.88 -6.24
CA PRO A 199 -9.34 -5.67 -7.48
C PRO A 199 -8.30 -5.19 -8.48
N ASN A 200 -7.43 -4.21 -8.16
CA ASN A 200 -6.42 -3.68 -9.06
C ASN A 200 -5.50 -4.79 -9.60
N THR A 201 -5.58 -5.01 -10.93
CA THR A 201 -4.83 -6.09 -11.58
C THR A 201 -3.33 -5.84 -11.57
N ALA A 202 -2.89 -4.60 -11.82
CA ALA A 202 -1.47 -4.26 -11.88
C ALA A 202 -0.77 -4.45 -10.53
N PHE A 203 -1.41 -4.03 -9.42
CA PHE A 203 -0.93 -4.28 -8.07
C PHE A 203 -0.78 -5.79 -7.80
N GLY A 204 -1.84 -6.56 -8.10
CA GLY A 204 -1.81 -8.02 -7.91
C GLY A 204 -0.67 -8.68 -8.67
N LEU A 205 -0.46 -8.30 -9.95
CA LEU A 205 0.62 -8.81 -10.78
C LEU A 205 2.01 -8.38 -10.30
N THR A 206 2.14 -7.19 -9.71
CA THR A 206 3.42 -6.67 -9.21
C THR A 206 3.95 -7.53 -8.07
N PHE A 207 3.14 -7.82 -7.05
CA PHE A 207 3.56 -8.66 -5.92
C PHE A 207 3.74 -10.12 -6.33
N ALA A 208 2.90 -10.61 -7.25
CA ALA A 208 3.06 -11.93 -7.83
C ALA A 208 4.36 -12.09 -8.61
N TRP A 209 4.77 -11.07 -9.37
CA TRP A 209 6.06 -11.02 -10.07
C TRP A 209 7.24 -11.05 -9.10
N ASP A 210 7.17 -10.22 -8.04
CA ASP A 210 8.25 -10.13 -7.05
C ASP A 210 8.48 -11.50 -6.37
N TYR A 211 7.39 -12.18 -5.97
CA TYR A 211 7.45 -13.54 -5.43
C TYR A 211 8.05 -14.54 -6.45
N ALA A 212 7.49 -14.60 -7.67
CA ALA A 212 7.94 -15.53 -8.68
C ALA A 212 9.41 -15.33 -9.05
N SER A 213 9.88 -14.07 -9.06
CA SER A 213 11.29 -13.74 -9.29
C SER A 213 12.18 -14.22 -8.13
N ALA A 214 11.71 -14.12 -6.89
CA ALA A 214 12.48 -14.53 -5.72
C ALA A 214 12.66 -16.05 -5.65
N VAL A 215 11.64 -16.83 -6.03
CA VAL A 215 11.67 -18.30 -5.98
C VAL A 215 12.06 -18.96 -7.31
N GLY A 216 12.19 -18.18 -8.39
CA GLY A 216 12.55 -18.71 -9.73
C GLY A 216 11.42 -19.45 -10.43
N ASP A 217 10.15 -19.05 -10.23
CA ASP A 217 8.98 -19.62 -10.92
C ASP A 217 8.81 -19.03 -12.34
N GLU A 218 9.51 -19.62 -13.30
CA GLU A 218 9.50 -19.19 -14.71
C GLU A 218 8.09 -19.24 -15.34
N SER A 219 7.27 -20.21 -14.96
CA SER A 219 5.89 -20.35 -15.48
C SER A 219 5.02 -19.14 -15.07
N MET A 220 5.10 -18.75 -13.81
CA MET A 220 4.39 -17.60 -13.29
C MET A 220 4.93 -16.29 -13.87
N LEU A 221 6.25 -16.15 -13.98
CA LEU A 221 6.89 -14.99 -14.60
C LEU A 221 6.44 -14.80 -16.06
N GLU A 222 6.40 -15.87 -16.84
CA GLU A 222 5.96 -15.80 -18.23
C GLU A 222 4.48 -15.46 -18.36
N MET A 223 3.62 -16.08 -17.55
CA MET A 223 2.19 -15.76 -17.51
C MET A 223 1.97 -14.27 -17.19
N ILE A 224 2.65 -13.75 -16.15
CA ILE A 224 2.51 -12.35 -15.73
C ILE A 224 3.01 -11.41 -16.84
N LYS A 225 4.18 -11.69 -17.43
CA LYS A 225 4.76 -10.90 -18.52
C LYS A 225 3.82 -10.80 -19.72
N ASN A 226 3.28 -11.94 -20.13
CA ASN A 226 2.37 -12.01 -21.29
C ASN A 226 1.06 -11.25 -21.01
N SER A 227 0.51 -11.43 -19.79
CA SER A 227 -0.73 -10.76 -19.39
C SER A 227 -0.55 -9.25 -19.23
N ALA A 228 0.51 -8.80 -18.56
CA ALA A 228 0.78 -7.37 -18.39
C ALA A 228 1.01 -6.68 -19.77
N ARG A 229 1.73 -7.33 -20.69
CA ARG A 229 1.91 -6.79 -22.04
C ARG A 229 0.60 -6.76 -22.82
N LYS A 230 -0.24 -7.79 -22.71
CA LYS A 230 -1.60 -7.82 -23.31
C LYS A 230 -2.45 -6.65 -22.83
N PHE A 231 -2.37 -6.34 -21.53
CA PHE A 231 -3.25 -5.37 -20.88
C PHE A 231 -2.77 -3.92 -21.06
N TYR A 232 -1.46 -3.68 -21.00
CA TYR A 232 -0.92 -2.34 -20.76
C TYR A 232 0.07 -1.82 -21.79
N LEU A 233 0.56 -2.68 -22.73
CA LEU A 233 1.63 -2.26 -23.65
C LEU A 233 1.24 -1.07 -24.53
N ASN A 234 -0.04 -0.96 -24.88
CA ASN A 234 -0.56 0.07 -25.78
C ASN A 234 -1.17 1.28 -25.01
N ASP A 235 -1.10 1.28 -23.69
CA ASP A 235 -1.65 2.38 -22.90
C ASP A 235 -0.73 3.61 -23.00
N SER A 236 -1.35 4.80 -23.08
CA SER A 236 -0.70 6.10 -23.12
C SER A 236 -1.53 7.13 -22.38
N ASP A 237 -0.93 8.24 -22.02
CA ASP A 237 -1.61 9.42 -21.44
C ASP A 237 -2.52 9.10 -20.25
N CYS A 238 -2.03 8.25 -19.31
CA CYS A 238 -2.80 7.86 -18.14
C CYS A 238 -3.29 9.09 -17.35
N PRO A 239 -4.61 9.20 -17.07
CA PRO A 239 -5.18 10.39 -16.45
C PRO A 239 -4.91 10.47 -14.94
N ILE A 240 -3.65 10.53 -14.53
CA ILE A 240 -3.24 10.58 -13.12
C ILE A 240 -3.83 11.79 -12.36
N SER A 241 -4.25 12.83 -13.09
CA SER A 241 -4.95 13.98 -12.53
C SER A 241 -6.36 13.67 -12.02
N TRP A 242 -6.92 12.52 -12.39
CA TRP A 242 -8.22 12.05 -11.88
C TRP A 242 -8.09 11.25 -10.59
N GLU A 243 -6.86 10.94 -10.20
CA GLU A 243 -6.58 10.24 -8.95
C GLU A 243 -6.32 11.20 -7.78
N PRO A 244 -6.76 10.84 -6.56
CA PRO A 244 -7.51 9.63 -6.24
C PRO A 244 -8.99 9.74 -6.58
N SER A 245 -9.66 8.61 -6.84
CA SER A 245 -11.10 8.49 -6.75
C SER A 245 -11.49 8.39 -5.26
N GLY A 246 -12.69 8.81 -4.90
CA GLY A 246 -13.30 8.90 -3.56
C GLY A 246 -12.50 8.40 -2.35
N TYR A 247 -12.16 7.12 -2.31
CA TYR A 247 -11.43 6.46 -1.22
C TYR A 247 -10.43 5.42 -1.75
N ASP A 248 -9.75 5.73 -2.84
CA ASP A 248 -8.64 4.92 -3.34
C ASP A 248 -7.52 4.78 -2.31
N PHE A 249 -6.87 3.63 -2.26
CA PHE A 249 -5.62 3.41 -1.53
C PHE A 249 -4.46 3.01 -2.44
N LEU A 250 -4.72 2.83 -3.72
CA LEU A 250 -3.73 2.62 -4.77
C LEU A 250 -3.87 3.71 -5.83
N SER A 251 -2.77 4.05 -6.51
CA SER A 251 -2.78 4.87 -7.71
C SER A 251 -2.80 3.96 -8.95
N PRO A 252 -3.92 3.80 -9.65
CA PRO A 252 -4.00 2.94 -10.83
C PRO A 252 -2.89 3.17 -11.84
N CYS A 253 -2.62 4.43 -12.22
CA CYS A 253 -1.56 4.77 -13.17
C CYS A 253 -0.17 4.35 -12.67
N LEU A 254 0.15 4.59 -11.40
CA LEU A 254 1.48 4.25 -10.88
C LEU A 254 1.64 2.74 -10.63
N GLN A 255 0.58 2.00 -10.27
CA GLN A 255 0.64 0.55 -10.18
C GLN A 255 0.86 -0.08 -11.55
N GLU A 256 0.23 0.46 -12.59
CA GLU A 256 0.45 0.02 -13.97
C GLU A 256 1.90 0.27 -14.41
N ALA A 257 2.45 1.44 -14.11
CA ALA A 257 3.85 1.73 -14.38
C ALA A 257 4.81 0.78 -13.63
N ALA A 258 4.48 0.41 -12.38
CA ALA A 258 5.29 -0.49 -11.57
C ALA A 258 5.37 -1.91 -12.16
N ILE A 259 4.27 -2.49 -12.62
CA ILE A 259 4.33 -3.80 -13.28
C ILE A 259 5.00 -3.72 -14.65
N MET A 260 4.74 -2.67 -15.42
CA MET A 260 5.37 -2.53 -16.75
C MET A 260 6.89 -2.33 -16.66
N LYS A 261 7.39 -1.68 -15.61
CA LYS A 261 8.83 -1.61 -15.31
C LYS A 261 9.46 -3.00 -15.16
N ARG A 262 8.75 -3.92 -14.50
CA ARG A 262 9.23 -5.29 -14.24
C ARG A 262 9.27 -6.16 -15.50
N VAL A 263 8.25 -6.05 -16.34
CA VAL A 263 8.06 -6.96 -17.47
C VAL A 263 8.68 -6.47 -18.79
N LEU A 264 9.01 -5.17 -18.89
CA LEU A 264 9.62 -4.61 -20.09
C LEU A 264 11.14 -4.49 -19.96
N PRO A 265 11.90 -4.75 -21.04
CA PRO A 265 13.30 -4.37 -21.09
C PRO A 265 13.47 -2.87 -20.80
N ARG A 266 14.49 -2.47 -20.04
CA ARG A 266 14.68 -1.10 -19.56
C ARG A 266 14.51 -0.03 -20.65
N LYS A 267 15.10 -0.22 -21.85
CA LYS A 267 14.99 0.75 -22.96
C LYS A 267 13.54 0.89 -23.46
N VAL A 268 12.80 -0.22 -23.50
CA VAL A 268 11.39 -0.23 -23.92
C VAL A 268 10.54 0.45 -22.86
N PHE A 269 10.78 0.16 -21.57
CA PHE A 269 10.08 0.80 -20.46
C PHE A 269 10.26 2.32 -20.46
N ILE A 270 11.46 2.84 -20.67
CA ILE A 270 11.72 4.29 -20.73
C ILE A 270 10.81 4.98 -21.77
N ASN A 271 10.72 4.42 -22.96
CA ASN A 271 9.90 4.99 -24.02
C ASN A 271 8.40 4.85 -23.73
N TRP A 272 7.99 3.68 -23.25
CA TRP A 272 6.62 3.44 -22.86
C TRP A 272 6.18 4.38 -21.71
N PHE A 273 6.97 4.50 -20.66
CA PHE A 273 6.68 5.36 -19.49
C PHE A 273 6.59 6.84 -19.88
N ALA A 274 7.45 7.28 -20.79
CA ALA A 274 7.43 8.66 -21.30
C ALA A 274 6.16 9.00 -22.10
N ASN A 275 5.51 8.01 -22.70
CA ASN A 275 4.22 8.18 -23.38
C ASN A 275 3.03 7.92 -22.44
N PHE A 276 3.20 7.03 -21.47
CA PHE A 276 2.16 6.65 -20.50
C PHE A 276 1.88 7.75 -19.49
N LEU A 277 2.94 8.39 -18.96
CA LEU A 277 2.85 9.50 -18.00
C LEU A 277 3.76 10.67 -18.43
N PRO A 278 3.45 11.31 -19.58
CA PRO A 278 4.31 12.35 -20.14
C PRO A 278 4.49 13.56 -19.22
N GLN A 279 3.50 13.89 -18.41
CA GLN A 279 3.53 14.98 -17.45
C GLN A 279 4.59 14.81 -16.36
N LEU A 280 4.99 13.58 -16.03
CA LEU A 280 6.03 13.31 -15.03
C LEU A 280 7.45 13.68 -15.50
N LYS A 281 7.63 14.05 -16.77
CA LYS A 281 8.90 14.59 -17.29
C LYS A 281 9.19 16.00 -16.81
N ASP A 282 8.15 16.78 -16.50
CA ASP A 282 8.33 18.14 -16.03
C ASP A 282 8.97 18.12 -14.65
N ILE A 283 10.14 18.75 -14.51
CA ILE A 283 10.86 18.87 -13.23
C ILE A 283 10.05 19.62 -12.15
N ASN A 284 9.09 20.44 -12.56
CA ASN A 284 8.19 21.17 -11.68
C ASN A 284 6.85 20.45 -11.45
N TYR A 285 6.68 19.24 -11.97
CA TYR A 285 5.47 18.48 -11.77
C TYR A 285 5.17 18.29 -10.28
N GLN A 286 3.91 18.49 -9.92
CA GLN A 286 3.40 18.31 -8.58
C GLN A 286 2.25 17.31 -8.59
N LEU A 287 2.22 16.41 -7.64
CA LEU A 287 1.12 15.51 -7.37
C LEU A 287 0.61 15.80 -5.96
N ALA A 288 -0.61 16.30 -5.88
CA ALA A 288 -1.22 16.60 -4.58
C ALA A 288 -1.38 15.32 -3.75
N VAL A 289 -1.17 15.41 -2.44
CA VAL A 289 -1.45 14.33 -1.51
C VAL A 289 -2.96 14.02 -1.47
N GLY A 290 -3.32 12.76 -1.21
CA GLY A 290 -4.69 12.40 -0.86
C GLY A 290 -5.00 12.90 0.54
N GLU A 291 -6.00 13.78 0.67
CA GLU A 291 -6.38 14.40 1.94
C GLU A 291 -7.56 13.66 2.58
N VAL A 292 -7.40 13.25 3.84
CA VAL A 292 -8.45 12.61 4.62
C VAL A 292 -9.29 13.69 5.29
N SER A 293 -10.54 13.85 4.87
CA SER A 293 -11.47 14.86 5.40
C SER A 293 -12.12 14.46 6.73
N ASP A 294 -12.33 13.15 6.94
CA ASP A 294 -12.85 12.59 8.19
C ASP A 294 -12.07 11.33 8.56
N ARG A 295 -11.30 11.40 9.64
CA ARG A 295 -10.49 10.29 10.12
C ARG A 295 -11.25 9.26 10.95
N THR A 296 -12.52 9.51 11.23
CA THR A 296 -13.41 8.53 11.89
C THR A 296 -14.12 7.63 10.88
N ASP A 297 -14.05 7.95 9.58
CA ASP A 297 -14.59 7.12 8.51
C ASP A 297 -13.51 6.14 8.01
N GLY A 298 -13.73 4.85 8.26
CA GLY A 298 -12.80 3.76 7.87
C GLY A 298 -12.55 3.68 6.35
N LYS A 299 -13.41 4.28 5.51
CA LYS A 299 -13.20 4.36 4.05
C LYS A 299 -12.37 5.57 3.65
N LEU A 300 -12.61 6.74 4.25
CA LEU A 300 -11.86 7.95 3.88
C LEU A 300 -10.38 7.88 4.30
N VAL A 301 -10.04 7.15 5.36
CA VAL A 301 -8.63 6.92 5.75
C VAL A 301 -7.85 6.11 4.71
N HIS A 302 -8.50 5.49 3.72
CA HIS A 302 -7.85 4.87 2.57
C HIS A 302 -6.96 5.86 1.81
N LEU A 303 -7.26 7.16 1.84
CA LEU A 303 -6.45 8.19 1.17
C LEU A 303 -5.04 8.33 1.76
N ASP A 304 -4.81 7.98 3.03
CA ASP A 304 -3.43 7.80 3.55
C ASP A 304 -2.73 6.62 2.87
N GLY A 305 -3.47 5.55 2.56
CA GLY A 305 -2.95 4.41 1.79
C GLY A 305 -2.51 4.81 0.39
N VAL A 306 -3.27 5.67 -0.32
CA VAL A 306 -2.87 6.13 -1.66
C VAL A 306 -1.57 6.93 -1.61
N ASN A 307 -1.33 7.69 -0.55
CA ASN A 307 -0.07 8.41 -0.38
C ASN A 307 1.12 7.46 -0.26
N PHE A 308 1.02 6.43 0.56
CA PHE A 308 2.06 5.41 0.66
C PHE A 308 2.24 4.64 -0.65
N SER A 309 1.14 4.28 -1.33
CA SER A 309 1.21 3.53 -2.58
C SER A 309 1.82 4.33 -3.73
N ARG A 310 1.58 5.62 -3.80
CA ARG A 310 2.25 6.53 -4.72
C ARG A 310 3.73 6.62 -4.42
N ALA A 311 4.10 6.76 -3.15
CA ALA A 311 5.48 6.88 -2.75
C ALA A 311 6.31 5.63 -3.13
N TRP A 312 5.86 4.41 -2.79
CA TRP A 312 6.63 3.22 -3.15
C TRP A 312 6.76 3.02 -4.66
N ALA A 313 5.69 3.32 -5.42
CA ALA A 313 5.73 3.19 -6.87
C ALA A 313 6.70 4.22 -7.50
N LEU A 314 6.69 5.47 -7.02
CA LEU A 314 7.62 6.50 -7.49
C LEU A 314 9.08 6.14 -7.17
N PHE A 315 9.40 5.68 -5.96
CA PHE A 315 10.75 5.20 -5.63
C PHE A 315 11.17 4.05 -6.53
N ASP A 316 10.31 3.05 -6.70
CA ASP A 316 10.61 1.93 -7.57
C ASP A 316 10.87 2.38 -9.02
N ILE A 317 10.05 3.27 -9.56
CA ILE A 317 10.20 3.79 -10.93
C ILE A 317 11.52 4.56 -11.09
N VAL A 318 11.84 5.48 -10.18
CA VAL A 318 13.01 6.36 -10.33
C VAL A 318 14.34 5.65 -10.11
N LYS A 319 14.37 4.54 -9.39
CA LYS A 319 15.57 3.77 -9.13
C LYS A 319 16.40 3.49 -10.40
N ASP A 320 15.75 3.22 -11.51
CA ASP A 320 16.40 2.95 -12.80
C ASP A 320 16.32 4.12 -13.79
N LEU A 321 15.67 5.23 -13.39
CA LEU A 321 15.42 6.40 -14.23
C LEU A 321 15.95 7.69 -13.59
N PRO A 322 17.28 7.96 -13.62
CA PRO A 322 17.86 9.16 -13.01
C PRO A 322 17.28 10.49 -13.52
N SER A 323 16.77 10.52 -14.76
CA SER A 323 16.11 11.70 -15.33
C SER A 323 14.79 12.07 -14.64
N TYR A 324 14.25 11.17 -13.81
CA TYR A 324 13.03 11.35 -13.03
C TYR A 324 13.29 11.53 -11.52
N ASN A 325 14.54 11.74 -11.09
CA ASN A 325 14.89 11.87 -9.66
C ASN A 325 14.11 12.95 -8.91
N HIS A 326 13.59 13.98 -9.60
CA HIS A 326 12.74 14.99 -9.00
C HIS A 326 11.44 14.41 -8.39
N LEU A 327 10.96 13.26 -8.87
CA LEU A 327 9.78 12.57 -8.34
C LEU A 327 10.00 12.02 -6.93
N LYS A 328 11.26 11.82 -6.48
CA LYS A 328 11.55 11.44 -5.09
C LYS A 328 11.02 12.45 -4.09
N LYS A 329 11.08 13.74 -4.44
CA LYS A 329 10.52 14.79 -3.59
C LYS A 329 9.03 14.57 -3.35
N ILE A 330 8.29 14.27 -4.40
CA ILE A 330 6.85 13.98 -4.32
C ILE A 330 6.63 12.74 -3.43
N ALA A 331 7.40 11.67 -3.62
CA ALA A 331 7.30 10.46 -2.79
C ALA A 331 7.54 10.75 -1.29
N TYR A 332 8.55 11.56 -0.97
CA TYR A 332 8.81 11.98 0.42
C TYR A 332 7.68 12.85 0.99
N GLU A 333 7.12 13.77 0.21
CA GLU A 333 6.00 14.61 0.63
C GLU A 333 4.78 13.75 1.00
N HIS A 334 4.46 12.74 0.18
CA HIS A 334 3.36 11.81 0.43
C HIS A 334 3.56 10.98 1.71
N ILE A 335 4.76 10.43 1.92
CA ILE A 335 5.07 9.69 3.17
C ILE A 335 4.98 10.62 4.38
N ASN A 336 5.60 11.80 4.33
CA ASN A 336 5.63 12.74 5.45
C ASN A 336 4.23 13.25 5.83
N TYR A 337 3.32 13.35 4.86
CA TYR A 337 1.93 13.73 5.11
C TYR A 337 1.18 12.64 5.89
N SER A 338 1.29 11.39 5.48
CA SER A 338 0.47 10.30 6.01
C SER A 338 1.10 9.57 7.22
N LEU A 339 2.44 9.52 7.31
CA LEU A 339 3.13 8.76 8.36
C LEU A 339 2.76 9.15 9.81
N PRO A 340 2.55 10.44 10.15
CA PRO A 340 2.11 10.82 11.50
C PRO A 340 0.75 10.24 11.91
N ASN A 341 -0.09 9.90 10.93
CA ASN A 341 -1.45 9.44 11.14
C ASN A 341 -1.58 7.91 11.32
N VAL A 342 -0.52 7.17 10.99
CA VAL A 342 -0.52 5.69 11.08
C VAL A 342 -0.60 5.18 12.51
N VAL A 343 -0.04 5.94 13.47
CA VAL A 343 0.00 5.57 14.90
C VAL A 343 -0.81 6.59 15.68
N GLY A 344 -2.00 6.23 16.09
CA GLY A 344 -2.88 7.09 16.90
C GLY A 344 -4.30 7.29 16.36
N ASP A 345 -4.59 6.83 15.15
CA ASP A 345 -5.93 6.85 14.56
C ASP A 345 -6.83 5.70 15.06
N SER A 346 -8.09 5.72 14.63
CA SER A 346 -9.06 4.69 14.94
C SER A 346 -8.59 3.29 14.51
N TYR A 347 -9.13 2.24 15.16
CA TYR A 347 -8.81 0.84 14.87
C TYR A 347 -9.04 0.48 13.38
N GLU A 348 -10.09 1.03 12.75
CA GLU A 348 -10.47 0.76 11.37
C GLU A 348 -9.44 1.26 10.34
N GLY A 349 -8.62 2.26 10.69
CA GLY A 349 -7.53 2.76 9.84
C GLY A 349 -6.17 2.20 10.22
N GLY A 350 -5.86 2.14 11.52
CA GLY A 350 -4.52 1.81 12.02
C GLY A 350 -4.06 0.38 11.72
N HIS A 351 -4.96 -0.60 11.63
CA HIS A 351 -4.59 -2.01 11.52
C HIS A 351 -3.91 -2.38 10.18
N TRP A 352 -4.21 -1.69 9.08
CA TRP A 352 -3.65 -2.01 7.76
C TRP A 352 -2.67 -0.96 7.22
N LEU A 353 -2.85 0.33 7.57
CA LEU A 353 -1.96 1.41 7.10
C LEU A 353 -0.51 1.22 7.52
N GLY A 354 -0.27 0.53 8.63
CA GLY A 354 1.08 0.20 9.09
C GLY A 354 1.89 -0.58 8.06
N SER A 355 1.29 -1.55 7.37
CA SER A 355 1.96 -2.33 6.33
C SER A 355 2.30 -1.48 5.10
N PHE A 356 1.41 -0.57 4.71
CA PHE A 356 1.65 0.38 3.62
C PHE A 356 2.80 1.34 3.96
N ALA A 357 2.81 1.87 5.19
CA ALA A 357 3.91 2.72 5.66
C ALA A 357 5.25 1.98 5.66
N ILE A 358 5.29 0.74 6.16
CA ILE A 358 6.49 -0.09 6.16
C ILE A 358 6.98 -0.32 4.73
N TYR A 359 6.08 -0.66 3.80
CA TYR A 359 6.44 -0.92 2.41
C TYR A 359 6.99 0.33 1.71
N ALA A 360 6.37 1.50 1.93
CA ALA A 360 6.83 2.77 1.40
C ALA A 360 8.19 3.20 1.98
N LEU A 361 8.39 3.04 3.30
CA LEU A 361 9.65 3.34 3.98
C LEU A 361 10.79 2.41 3.53
N ASN A 362 10.50 1.12 3.29
CA ASN A 362 11.46 0.18 2.73
C ASN A 362 11.88 0.57 1.32
N SER A 363 10.92 1.01 0.50
CA SER A 363 11.20 1.48 -0.86
C SER A 363 12.08 2.74 -0.86
N ALA A 364 11.89 3.65 0.10
CA ALA A 364 12.71 4.84 0.28
C ALA A 364 14.14 4.52 0.76
N SER A 365 14.33 3.45 1.56
CA SER A 365 15.64 3.08 2.12
C SER A 365 16.53 2.32 1.14
N ASN A 366 15.95 1.71 0.11
CA ASN A 366 16.66 0.96 -0.93
C ASN A 366 17.11 1.86 -2.11
N ASP A 367 16.95 3.17 -1.98
CA ASP A 367 17.24 4.21 -2.94
C ASP A 367 18.52 5.01 -2.53
#